data_41dc599603514b949fb3384eea011f58
#
_entry.id   41dc599603514b949fb3384eea011f58
#
_cell.length_a   1.000
_cell.length_b   1.000
_cell.length_c   1.000
_cell.angle_alpha   90.00
_cell.angle_beta   90.00
_cell.angle_gamma   90.00
#
_symmetry.space_group_name_H-M   'P 1'
#
loop_
_entity.id
_entity.type
_entity.pdbx_description
1 polymer ?
#
loop_
_entity_poly.entity_id
_entity_poly.type
_entity_poly.pdbx_seq_one_letter_code
_entity_poly.pdbx_strand_id
1 'polypeptide(L)'
;WQCTYVPHGINSDDFKPIDETDAKFVQFRDELSQGNEYSFIVYFNNRNIRRKNPGDVLLAFKTFTDKLPEEEREKCALVMHTHPVDDNGTDLPAVAEALMPDLNVIFSGAKLETDQMNYLYNIADITINIASNEGFGLGTAESVMAGTPIIVNVTGGMQDQCGFRYKGKILTAKDYEWVHSLHERKKWKDNDWGILEFTGDKGAVPAGKENKLMQKNFKICMAKFLAAVKELQ
;
A
#
# COMPACT_ATOMS: atom_id res chain seq x y z
N TRP A 1 25.09 -7.30 26.90
CA TRP A 1 24.50 -7.04 28.23
C TRP A 1 24.16 -5.55 28.44
N GLN A 2 24.70 -4.65 27.63
CA GLN A 2 24.39 -3.21 27.67
C GLN A 2 23.39 -2.77 26.61
N CYS A 3 22.92 -3.67 25.77
CA CYS A 3 21.95 -3.37 24.72
C CYS A 3 20.69 -4.21 24.93
N THR A 4 19.53 -3.53 24.90
CA THR A 4 18.21 -4.16 24.93
C THR A 4 17.49 -3.78 23.63
N TYR A 5 16.94 -4.78 22.94
CA TYR A 5 16.08 -4.52 21.79
C TYR A 5 14.72 -3.98 22.28
N VAL A 6 14.38 -2.78 21.83
CA VAL A 6 13.08 -2.17 22.07
C VAL A 6 12.42 -2.01 20.70
N PRO A 7 11.38 -2.80 20.39
CA PRO A 7 10.68 -2.67 19.12
C PRO A 7 9.98 -1.31 19.03
N HIS A 8 9.91 -0.76 17.83
CA HIS A 8 9.11 0.41 17.58
C HIS A 8 7.62 0.05 17.70
N GLY A 9 6.80 0.98 18.17
CA GLY A 9 5.36 0.84 18.31
C GLY A 9 4.60 1.99 17.67
N ILE A 10 3.31 1.79 17.46
CA ILE A 10 2.36 2.79 17.01
C ILE A 10 1.23 2.86 18.02
N ASN A 11 0.72 4.07 18.23
CA ASN A 11 -0.42 4.28 19.11
C ASN A 11 -1.71 3.79 18.42
N SER A 12 -2.37 2.82 19.03
CA SER A 12 -3.63 2.25 18.53
C SER A 12 -4.83 3.20 18.64
N ASP A 13 -4.71 4.27 19.41
CA ASP A 13 -5.75 5.29 19.49
C ASP A 13 -5.72 6.24 18.28
N ASP A 14 -4.54 6.41 17.69
CA ASP A 14 -4.31 7.29 16.54
C ASP A 14 -4.67 6.62 15.21
N PHE A 15 -4.34 5.33 15.07
CA PHE A 15 -4.57 4.54 13.86
C PHE A 15 -5.49 3.37 14.16
N LYS A 16 -6.70 3.43 13.61
CA LYS A 16 -7.77 2.44 13.83
C LYS A 16 -8.81 2.51 12.72
N PRO A 17 -9.61 1.46 12.54
CA PRO A 17 -10.78 1.52 11.68
C PRO A 17 -11.74 2.64 12.11
N ILE A 18 -12.29 3.35 11.13
CA ILE A 18 -13.24 4.45 11.33
C ILE A 18 -14.61 4.02 10.84
N ASP A 19 -15.65 4.48 11.53
CA ASP A 19 -17.02 4.30 11.07
C ASP A 19 -17.26 5.13 9.80
N GLU A 20 -17.75 4.49 8.74
CA GLU A 20 -18.01 5.14 7.45
C GLU A 20 -19.06 6.27 7.53
N THR A 21 -19.81 6.34 8.63
CA THR A 21 -20.80 7.39 8.90
C THR A 21 -20.24 8.56 9.70
N ASP A 22 -18.97 8.52 10.13
CA ASP A 22 -18.34 9.63 10.83
C ASP A 22 -18.31 10.88 9.94
N ALA A 23 -18.94 11.96 10.41
CA ALA A 23 -19.15 13.16 9.61
C ALA A 23 -17.85 13.83 9.16
N LYS A 24 -16.79 13.81 9.99
CA LYS A 24 -15.49 14.39 9.64
C LYS A 24 -14.77 13.52 8.62
N PHE A 25 -14.87 12.21 8.76
CA PHE A 25 -14.31 11.26 7.80
C PHE A 25 -14.98 11.41 6.44
N VAL A 26 -16.31 11.48 6.40
CA VAL A 26 -17.09 11.68 5.15
C VAL A 26 -16.70 13.00 4.50
N GLN A 27 -16.66 14.09 5.26
CA GLN A 27 -16.24 15.40 4.74
C GLN A 27 -14.83 15.32 4.14
N PHE A 28 -13.87 14.75 4.86
CA PHE A 28 -12.49 14.62 4.38
C PHE A 28 -12.38 13.78 3.10
N ARG A 29 -13.14 12.68 3.02
CA ARG A 29 -13.21 11.84 1.82
C ARG A 29 -13.74 12.62 0.62
N ASP A 30 -14.83 13.37 0.81
CA ASP A 30 -15.47 14.15 -0.24
C ASP A 30 -14.57 15.29 -0.72
N GLU A 31 -13.83 15.94 0.19
CA GLU A 31 -12.83 16.95 -0.14
C GLU A 31 -11.64 16.34 -0.94
N LEU A 32 -11.16 15.16 -0.54
CA LEU A 32 -10.07 14.45 -1.22
C LEU A 32 -10.48 14.02 -2.63
N SER A 33 -11.69 13.49 -2.78
CA SER A 33 -12.20 12.99 -4.05
C SER A 33 -12.71 14.11 -4.98
N GLN A 34 -12.87 15.33 -4.47
CA GLN A 34 -13.44 16.47 -5.22
C GLN A 34 -14.79 16.15 -5.88
N GLY A 35 -15.61 15.33 -5.20
CA GLY A 35 -16.90 14.89 -5.70
C GLY A 35 -16.87 13.73 -6.71
N ASN A 36 -15.70 13.17 -7.02
CA ASN A 36 -15.62 11.95 -7.82
C ASN A 36 -15.94 10.70 -6.98
N GLU A 37 -16.57 9.73 -7.60
CA GLU A 37 -16.85 8.43 -6.99
C GLU A 37 -15.80 7.40 -7.45
N TYR A 38 -14.81 7.12 -6.59
CA TYR A 38 -13.83 6.08 -6.85
C TYR A 38 -14.28 4.75 -6.28
N SER A 39 -14.15 3.68 -7.06
CA SER A 39 -14.46 2.31 -6.64
C SER A 39 -13.24 1.53 -6.16
N PHE A 40 -12.03 2.05 -6.41
CA PHE A 40 -10.78 1.45 -5.96
C PHE A 40 -9.69 2.51 -5.78
N ILE A 41 -9.22 2.66 -4.55
CA ILE A 41 -8.23 3.65 -4.16
C ILE A 41 -6.96 2.94 -3.66
N VAL A 42 -5.86 3.20 -4.35
CA VAL A 42 -4.51 2.80 -3.93
C VAL A 42 -3.87 3.95 -3.17
N TYR A 43 -3.28 3.69 -2.01
CA TYR A 43 -2.63 4.70 -1.19
C TYR A 43 -1.14 4.44 -1.03
N PHE A 44 -0.34 5.48 -1.28
CA PHE A 44 1.11 5.49 -1.05
C PHE A 44 1.47 6.58 -0.05
N ASN A 45 2.11 6.19 1.07
CA ASN A 45 2.58 7.11 2.10
C ASN A 45 4.07 6.90 2.37
N ASN A 46 4.90 7.64 1.68
CA ASN A 46 6.34 7.64 1.89
C ASN A 46 6.95 8.94 1.36
N ARG A 47 8.15 9.29 1.83
CA ARG A 47 8.93 10.36 1.24
C ARG A 47 9.32 10.01 -0.21
N ASN A 48 9.28 10.98 -1.09
CA ASN A 48 9.73 10.86 -2.47
C ASN A 48 11.27 10.80 -2.52
N ILE A 49 11.84 9.61 -2.29
CA ILE A 49 13.27 9.35 -2.41
C ILE A 49 13.49 7.99 -3.08
N ARG A 50 14.65 7.83 -3.73
CA ARG A 50 14.98 6.68 -4.57
C ARG A 50 14.61 5.33 -3.94
N ARG A 51 15.01 5.07 -2.67
CA ARG A 51 14.78 3.77 -2.02
C ARG A 51 13.31 3.44 -1.74
N LYS A 52 12.41 4.43 -1.84
CA LYS A 52 10.95 4.25 -1.63
C LYS A 52 10.19 3.90 -2.91
N ASN A 53 10.87 3.99 -4.05
CA ASN A 53 10.36 3.59 -5.36
C ASN A 53 9.01 4.23 -5.76
N PRO A 54 8.78 5.54 -5.53
CA PRO A 54 7.49 6.14 -5.85
C PRO A 54 7.18 6.15 -7.35
N GLY A 55 8.19 6.22 -8.22
CA GLY A 55 8.03 6.10 -9.67
C GLY A 55 7.54 4.73 -10.08
N ASP A 56 8.03 3.65 -9.42
CA ASP A 56 7.57 2.28 -9.69
C ASP A 56 6.12 2.08 -9.23
N VAL A 57 5.67 2.81 -8.20
CA VAL A 57 4.26 2.81 -7.78
C VAL A 57 3.37 3.42 -8.87
N LEU A 58 3.77 4.54 -9.48
CA LEU A 58 3.06 5.13 -10.64
C LEU A 58 2.98 4.14 -11.79
N LEU A 59 4.10 3.51 -12.15
CA LEU A 59 4.15 2.53 -13.24
C LEU A 59 3.32 1.28 -12.93
N ALA A 60 3.32 0.80 -11.68
CA ALA A 60 2.47 -0.30 -11.24
C ALA A 60 0.99 0.04 -11.37
N PHE A 61 0.61 1.24 -10.94
CA PHE A 61 -0.78 1.72 -11.05
C PHE A 61 -1.22 1.82 -12.51
N LYS A 62 -0.39 2.38 -13.40
CA LYS A 62 -0.66 2.39 -14.83
C LYS A 62 -0.83 0.97 -15.39
N THR A 63 0.13 0.09 -15.12
CA THR A 63 0.10 -1.30 -15.63
C THR A 63 -1.14 -2.06 -15.15
N PHE A 64 -1.59 -1.76 -13.93
CA PHE A 64 -2.83 -2.29 -13.38
C PHE A 64 -4.06 -1.76 -14.12
N THR A 65 -4.17 -0.43 -14.26
CA THR A 65 -5.34 0.21 -14.87
C THR A 65 -5.45 -0.07 -16.36
N ASP A 66 -4.34 -0.24 -17.08
CA ASP A 66 -4.34 -0.64 -18.50
C ASP A 66 -4.96 -2.03 -18.74
N LYS A 67 -5.10 -2.86 -17.70
CA LYS A 67 -5.73 -4.19 -17.76
C LYS A 67 -7.23 -4.16 -17.42
N LEU A 68 -7.77 -2.99 -17.11
CA LEU A 68 -9.18 -2.80 -16.76
C LEU A 68 -9.98 -2.30 -17.98
N PRO A 69 -11.29 -2.61 -18.04
CA PRO A 69 -12.20 -1.88 -18.90
C PRO A 69 -12.18 -0.38 -18.56
N GLU A 70 -12.44 0.47 -19.55
CA GLU A 70 -12.40 1.93 -19.42
C GLU A 70 -13.27 2.44 -18.26
N GLU A 71 -14.50 1.95 -18.14
CA GLU A 71 -15.44 2.31 -17.07
C GLU A 71 -14.94 2.00 -15.64
N GLU A 72 -14.14 0.92 -15.50
CA GLU A 72 -13.53 0.56 -14.22
C GLU A 72 -12.25 1.37 -13.98
N ARG A 73 -11.49 1.63 -15.04
CA ARG A 73 -10.24 2.40 -15.02
C ARG A 73 -10.47 3.82 -14.52
N GLU A 74 -11.50 4.50 -15.03
CA GLU A 74 -11.87 5.87 -14.63
C GLU A 74 -12.25 5.98 -13.15
N LYS A 75 -12.71 4.88 -12.54
CA LYS A 75 -13.07 4.79 -11.12
C LYS A 75 -11.94 4.36 -10.20
N CYS A 76 -10.73 4.21 -10.73
CA CYS A 76 -9.56 3.94 -9.91
C CYS A 76 -8.81 5.24 -9.60
N ALA A 77 -8.28 5.37 -8.38
CA ALA A 77 -7.43 6.49 -8.00
C ALA A 77 -6.16 6.01 -7.28
N LEU A 78 -5.06 6.73 -7.49
CA LEU A 78 -3.83 6.61 -6.73
C LEU A 78 -3.63 7.87 -5.88
N VAL A 79 -3.72 7.74 -4.57
CA VAL A 79 -3.44 8.83 -3.63
C VAL A 79 -2.00 8.69 -3.15
N MET A 80 -1.19 9.71 -3.40
CA MET A 80 0.21 9.76 -3.01
C MET A 80 0.44 10.85 -1.96
N HIS A 81 0.55 10.45 -0.69
CA HIS A 81 0.94 11.36 0.39
C HIS A 81 2.47 11.45 0.43
N THR A 82 2.99 12.45 -0.26
CA THR A 82 4.43 12.67 -0.43
C THR A 82 4.70 14.09 -0.92
N HIS A 83 5.95 14.54 -0.82
CA HIS A 83 6.38 15.71 -1.59
C HIS A 83 6.43 15.34 -3.07
N PRO A 84 5.61 15.95 -3.94
CA PRO A 84 5.53 15.57 -5.35
C PRO A 84 6.87 15.71 -6.09
N VAL A 85 7.67 16.71 -5.71
CA VAL A 85 9.04 16.93 -6.22
C VAL A 85 10.00 16.98 -5.03
N ASP A 86 11.05 16.17 -5.04
CA ASP A 86 12.09 16.13 -4.00
C ASP A 86 13.46 16.02 -4.68
N ASP A 87 14.45 16.78 -4.21
CA ASP A 87 15.81 16.82 -4.77
C ASP A 87 16.50 15.44 -4.79
N ASN A 88 16.11 14.54 -3.87
CA ASN A 88 16.61 13.16 -3.79
C ASN A 88 15.64 12.14 -4.39
N GLY A 89 14.63 12.61 -5.10
CA GLY A 89 13.54 11.80 -5.63
C GLY A 89 13.30 12.04 -7.11
N THR A 90 12.04 12.08 -7.47
CA THR A 90 11.55 12.20 -8.85
C THR A 90 10.53 13.34 -8.91
N ASP A 91 10.42 14.01 -10.04
CA ASP A 91 9.26 14.86 -10.37
C ASP A 91 8.08 13.94 -10.69
N LEU A 92 7.30 13.60 -9.67
CA LEU A 92 6.20 12.65 -9.79
C LEU A 92 5.04 13.18 -10.63
N PRO A 93 4.65 14.46 -10.54
CA PRO A 93 3.67 15.05 -11.45
C PRO A 93 4.05 14.92 -12.93
N ALA A 94 5.30 15.25 -13.28
CA ALA A 94 5.76 15.12 -14.65
C ALA A 94 5.77 13.66 -15.14
N VAL A 95 6.13 12.73 -14.28
CA VAL A 95 6.07 11.29 -14.59
C VAL A 95 4.61 10.83 -14.75
N ALA A 96 3.71 11.26 -13.88
CA ALA A 96 2.29 10.92 -13.98
C ALA A 96 1.67 11.46 -15.27
N GLU A 97 1.94 12.72 -15.61
CA GLU A 97 1.46 13.34 -16.86
C GLU A 97 1.98 12.61 -18.09
N ALA A 98 3.27 12.25 -18.10
CA ALA A 98 3.87 11.56 -19.25
C ALA A 98 3.37 10.11 -19.43
N LEU A 99 3.09 9.39 -18.33
CA LEU A 99 2.72 7.98 -18.38
C LEU A 99 1.21 7.75 -18.41
N MET A 100 0.43 8.63 -17.77
CA MET A 100 -0.98 8.37 -17.48
C MET A 100 -1.79 9.67 -17.31
N PRO A 101 -1.83 10.57 -18.34
CA PRO A 101 -2.49 11.87 -18.23
C PRO A 101 -3.99 11.76 -17.91
N ASP A 102 -4.61 10.63 -18.28
CA ASP A 102 -6.06 10.40 -18.11
C ASP A 102 -6.39 9.60 -16.84
N LEU A 103 -5.43 9.36 -15.94
CA LEU A 103 -5.66 8.62 -14.71
C LEU A 103 -5.73 9.55 -13.48
N ASN A 104 -6.49 9.11 -12.48
CA ASN A 104 -6.66 9.85 -11.24
C ASN A 104 -5.47 9.63 -10.30
N VAL A 105 -4.48 10.52 -10.38
CA VAL A 105 -3.35 10.58 -9.45
C VAL A 105 -3.48 11.81 -8.58
N ILE A 106 -3.71 11.61 -7.29
CA ILE A 106 -3.95 12.67 -6.30
C ILE A 106 -2.71 12.82 -5.43
N PHE A 107 -2.06 13.98 -5.47
CA PHE A 107 -0.92 14.28 -4.62
C PHE A 107 -1.36 15.04 -3.37
N SER A 108 -1.15 14.43 -2.20
CA SER A 108 -1.37 15.04 -0.89
C SER A 108 -0.02 15.45 -0.30
N GLY A 109 0.47 16.64 -0.68
CA GLY A 109 1.76 17.17 -0.22
C GLY A 109 1.68 18.01 1.06
N ALA A 110 0.48 18.32 1.55
CA ALA A 110 0.28 19.10 2.76
C ALA A 110 0.65 18.28 4.02
N LYS A 111 1.10 18.98 5.06
CA LYS A 111 1.21 18.36 6.37
C LYS A 111 -0.21 18.09 6.90
N LEU A 112 -0.49 16.85 7.21
CA LEU A 112 -1.75 16.41 7.79
C LEU A 112 -1.61 16.17 9.29
N GLU A 113 -2.70 16.36 10.01
CA GLU A 113 -2.80 15.94 11.40
C GLU A 113 -3.00 14.42 11.50
N THR A 114 -2.78 13.85 12.67
CA THR A 114 -2.79 12.39 12.85
C THR A 114 -4.13 11.74 12.49
N ASP A 115 -5.24 12.39 12.82
CA ASP A 115 -6.58 11.92 12.47
C ASP A 115 -6.81 11.93 10.96
N GLN A 116 -6.34 12.96 10.24
CA GLN A 116 -6.41 13.05 8.79
C GLN A 116 -5.53 11.98 8.12
N MET A 117 -4.37 11.67 8.71
CA MET A 117 -3.54 10.54 8.26
C MET A 117 -4.30 9.22 8.39
N ASN A 118 -4.98 8.99 9.52
CA ASN A 118 -5.80 7.81 9.70
C ASN A 118 -6.98 7.77 8.71
N TYR A 119 -7.57 8.92 8.36
CA TYR A 119 -8.59 9.01 7.30
C TYR A 119 -8.07 8.51 5.95
N LEU A 120 -6.86 8.90 5.55
CA LEU A 120 -6.28 8.43 4.28
C LEU A 120 -6.12 6.91 4.23
N TYR A 121 -5.70 6.28 5.34
CA TYR A 121 -5.65 4.82 5.40
C TYR A 121 -7.04 4.19 5.31
N ASN A 122 -8.03 4.76 5.98
CA ASN A 122 -9.40 4.23 5.97
C ASN A 122 -10.14 4.45 4.65
N ILE A 123 -9.82 5.51 3.88
CA ILE A 123 -10.35 5.76 2.54
C ILE A 123 -9.78 4.75 1.53
N ALA A 124 -8.52 4.34 1.70
CA ALA A 124 -7.85 3.46 0.77
C ALA A 124 -8.36 2.02 0.84
N ASP A 125 -8.56 1.42 -0.32
CA ASP A 125 -8.81 -0.03 -0.45
C ASP A 125 -7.54 -0.83 -0.24
N ILE A 126 -6.39 -0.25 -0.57
CA ILE A 126 -5.08 -0.87 -0.38
C ILE A 126 -3.98 0.18 -0.23
N THR A 127 -3.06 -0.10 0.66
CA THR A 127 -1.80 0.65 0.77
C THR A 127 -0.68 -0.07 0.05
N ILE A 128 0.29 0.67 -0.49
CA ILE A 128 1.47 0.11 -1.13
C ILE A 128 2.76 0.69 -0.53
N ASN A 129 3.69 -0.19 -0.14
CA ASN A 129 5.03 0.15 0.32
C ASN A 129 6.06 -0.81 -0.27
N ILE A 130 6.55 -0.50 -1.45
CA ILE A 130 7.56 -1.30 -2.17
C ILE A 130 8.99 -0.76 -1.99
N ALA A 131 9.26 -0.14 -0.86
CA ALA A 131 10.59 0.33 -0.53
C ALA A 131 11.63 -0.79 -0.61
N SER A 132 12.79 -0.51 -1.20
CA SER A 132 13.89 -1.47 -1.25
C SER A 132 14.56 -1.68 0.12
N ASN A 133 14.45 -0.69 1.00
CA ASN A 133 14.97 -0.73 2.37
C ASN A 133 14.06 0.03 3.32
N GLU A 134 13.71 -0.60 4.44
CA GLU A 134 12.98 -0.01 5.55
C GLU A 134 13.61 -0.41 6.89
N GLY A 135 13.68 0.56 7.81
CA GLY A 135 13.98 0.25 9.21
C GLY A 135 12.80 -0.45 9.85
N PHE A 136 11.82 0.30 10.32
CA PHE A 136 10.57 -0.24 10.85
C PHE A 136 9.45 -0.26 9.79
N GLY A 137 9.22 0.85 9.07
CA GLY A 137 8.11 0.98 8.12
C GLY A 137 6.83 1.46 8.81
N LEU A 138 6.84 2.67 9.36
CA LEU A 138 5.69 3.26 10.08
C LEU A 138 4.41 3.18 9.27
N GLY A 139 4.44 3.59 8.00
CA GLY A 139 3.26 3.54 7.13
C GLY A 139 2.69 2.13 6.92
N THR A 140 3.51 1.08 7.05
CA THR A 140 3.03 -0.31 7.04
C THR A 140 2.23 -0.63 8.30
N ALA A 141 2.78 -0.27 9.47
CA ALA A 141 2.11 -0.49 10.74
C ALA A 141 0.83 0.34 10.86
N GLU A 142 0.85 1.61 10.42
CA GLU A 142 -0.32 2.50 10.38
C GLU A 142 -1.44 1.91 9.51
N SER A 143 -1.12 1.40 8.32
CA SER A 143 -2.07 0.74 7.43
C SER A 143 -2.71 -0.49 8.10
N VAL A 144 -1.89 -1.34 8.73
CA VAL A 144 -2.37 -2.54 9.44
C VAL A 144 -3.29 -2.16 10.60
N MET A 145 -2.92 -1.15 11.38
CA MET A 145 -3.72 -0.67 12.51
C MET A 145 -5.05 -0.05 12.05
N ALA A 146 -5.05 0.67 10.93
CA ALA A 146 -6.27 1.19 10.32
C ALA A 146 -7.18 0.10 9.70
N GLY A 147 -6.69 -1.15 9.62
CA GLY A 147 -7.41 -2.27 9.01
C GLY A 147 -7.33 -2.30 7.48
N THR A 148 -6.46 -1.50 6.88
CA THR A 148 -6.31 -1.41 5.43
C THR A 148 -5.29 -2.43 4.93
N PRO A 149 -5.64 -3.29 3.96
CA PRO A 149 -4.71 -4.22 3.35
C PRO A 149 -3.50 -3.51 2.76
N ILE A 150 -2.35 -4.19 2.74
CA ILE A 150 -1.12 -3.57 2.24
C ILE A 150 -0.31 -4.52 1.35
N ILE A 151 0.27 -3.96 0.29
CA ILE A 151 1.30 -4.61 -0.52
C ILE A 151 2.66 -4.10 -0.02
N VAL A 152 3.52 -5.00 0.40
CA VAL A 152 4.86 -4.66 0.90
C VAL A 152 5.93 -5.51 0.28
N ASN A 153 7.13 -4.93 0.15
CA ASN A 153 8.34 -5.69 -0.18
C ASN A 153 8.89 -6.38 1.09
N VAL A 154 9.51 -7.55 0.91
CA VAL A 154 10.11 -8.33 2.00
C VAL A 154 11.43 -7.70 2.41
N THR A 155 11.40 -6.68 3.26
CA THR A 155 12.60 -5.97 3.72
C THR A 155 12.42 -5.36 5.11
N GLY A 156 13.51 -5.32 5.88
CA GLY A 156 13.58 -4.67 7.19
C GLY A 156 12.44 -5.04 8.12
N GLY A 157 11.94 -4.07 8.88
CA GLY A 157 10.87 -4.28 9.87
C GLY A 157 9.52 -4.72 9.31
N MET A 158 9.31 -4.59 7.99
CA MET A 158 8.09 -5.12 7.35
C MET A 158 8.02 -6.65 7.43
N GLN A 159 9.16 -7.34 7.54
CA GLN A 159 9.23 -8.78 7.75
C GLN A 159 8.57 -9.19 9.07
N ASP A 160 8.81 -8.41 10.12
CA ASP A 160 8.26 -8.68 11.45
C ASP A 160 6.76 -8.30 11.54
N GLN A 161 6.37 -7.23 10.84
CA GLN A 161 5.00 -6.73 10.89
C GLN A 161 4.01 -7.58 10.08
N CYS A 162 4.42 -8.06 8.90
CA CYS A 162 3.52 -8.69 7.95
C CYS A 162 3.50 -10.23 8.01
N GLY A 163 4.50 -10.85 8.63
CA GLY A 163 4.54 -12.30 8.80
C GLY A 163 4.45 -13.06 7.48
N PHE A 164 5.40 -12.88 6.59
CA PHE A 164 5.39 -13.47 5.25
C PHE A 164 5.30 -15.00 5.23
N ARG A 165 4.61 -15.52 4.23
CA ARG A 165 4.45 -16.97 4.03
C ARG A 165 5.04 -17.40 2.67
N TYR A 166 5.77 -18.50 2.68
CA TYR A 166 6.29 -19.14 1.47
C TYR A 166 5.89 -20.61 1.45
N LYS A 167 5.27 -21.08 0.37
CA LYS A 167 4.77 -22.47 0.22
C LYS A 167 3.95 -22.94 1.43
N GLY A 168 3.08 -22.08 1.95
CA GLY A 168 2.21 -22.38 3.09
C GLY A 168 2.87 -22.30 4.48
N LYS A 169 4.20 -22.07 4.56
CA LYS A 169 4.94 -21.94 5.82
C LYS A 169 5.16 -20.47 6.13
N ILE A 170 4.87 -20.02 7.35
CA ILE A 170 5.24 -18.70 7.83
C ILE A 170 6.76 -18.64 7.94
N LEU A 171 7.36 -17.60 7.33
CA LEU A 171 8.80 -17.38 7.38
C LEU A 171 9.23 -16.84 8.74
N THR A 172 10.34 -17.35 9.22
CA THR A 172 11.03 -16.88 10.43
C THR A 172 12.25 -16.06 10.06
N ALA A 173 12.88 -15.37 11.02
CA ALA A 173 14.10 -14.59 10.78
C ALA A 173 15.20 -15.39 10.05
N LYS A 174 15.33 -16.68 10.32
CA LYS A 174 16.31 -17.57 9.65
C LYS A 174 15.93 -17.86 8.19
N ASP A 175 14.66 -17.87 7.87
CA ASP A 175 14.17 -18.14 6.53
C ASP A 175 14.40 -16.91 5.61
N TYR A 176 14.43 -15.68 6.17
CA TYR A 176 14.65 -14.46 5.38
C TYR A 176 16.06 -14.35 4.77
N GLU A 177 17.07 -14.84 5.44
CA GLU A 177 18.44 -14.92 4.86
C GLU A 177 18.42 -15.75 3.56
N TRP A 178 17.66 -16.84 3.56
CA TRP A 178 17.50 -17.66 2.38
C TRP A 178 16.67 -16.95 1.29
N VAL A 179 15.57 -16.27 1.64
CA VAL A 179 14.77 -15.50 0.69
C VAL A 179 15.61 -14.42 0.02
N HIS A 180 16.38 -13.64 0.78
CA HIS A 180 17.28 -12.63 0.23
C HIS A 180 18.35 -13.25 -0.69
N SER A 181 18.89 -14.41 -0.33
CA SER A 181 19.89 -15.12 -1.17
C SER A 181 19.31 -15.61 -2.49
N LEU A 182 18.02 -15.90 -2.55
CA LEU A 182 17.33 -16.27 -3.79
C LEU A 182 17.13 -15.06 -4.70
N HIS A 183 16.80 -13.91 -4.15
CA HIS A 183 16.65 -12.66 -4.90
C HIS A 183 17.93 -12.30 -5.67
N GLU A 184 19.09 -12.45 -5.04
CA GLU A 184 20.38 -12.23 -5.69
C GLU A 184 20.69 -13.23 -6.81
N ARG A 185 20.11 -14.43 -6.79
CA ARG A 185 20.47 -15.52 -7.70
C ARG A 185 19.66 -15.54 -9.01
N LYS A 186 18.79 -14.58 -9.30
CA LYS A 186 17.98 -14.55 -10.55
C LYS A 186 17.22 -15.86 -10.87
N LYS A 187 16.95 -16.71 -9.87
CA LYS A 187 16.29 -18.00 -10.03
C LYS A 187 14.76 -17.97 -9.83
N TRP A 188 14.18 -16.81 -9.73
CA TRP A 188 12.75 -16.63 -9.60
C TRP A 188 12.06 -16.67 -10.98
N LYS A 189 12.22 -17.77 -11.70
CA LYS A 189 11.58 -17.94 -13.02
C LYS A 189 10.12 -18.36 -12.95
N ASP A 190 9.69 -18.89 -11.84
CA ASP A 190 8.33 -19.40 -11.68
C ASP A 190 7.64 -18.64 -10.55
N ASN A 191 6.51 -18.05 -10.81
CA ASN A 191 5.42 -17.49 -10.02
C ASN A 191 5.31 -17.86 -8.53
N ASP A 192 6.40 -18.23 -7.89
CA ASP A 192 6.53 -18.66 -6.50
C ASP A 192 6.61 -17.51 -5.49
N TRP A 193 6.50 -16.28 -5.94
CA TRP A 193 6.13 -15.20 -5.04
C TRP A 193 4.71 -15.50 -4.55
N GLY A 194 4.64 -16.33 -3.54
CA GLY A 194 3.39 -16.53 -2.85
C GLY A 194 2.82 -15.16 -2.58
N ILE A 195 1.61 -14.92 -3.04
CA ILE A 195 0.79 -13.84 -2.52
C ILE A 195 1.00 -13.90 -1.02
N LEU A 196 1.57 -12.85 -0.46
CA LEU A 196 1.75 -12.76 0.96
C LEU A 196 0.35 -12.67 1.54
N GLU A 197 -0.21 -13.85 1.80
CA GLU A 197 -1.46 -13.92 2.52
C GLU A 197 -1.19 -13.30 3.87
N PHE A 198 -1.84 -12.22 4.14
CA PHE A 198 -1.88 -11.60 5.45
C PHE A 198 -2.32 -12.67 6.43
N THR A 199 -1.42 -13.15 7.28
CA THR A 199 -1.72 -14.14 8.31
C THR A 199 -2.17 -13.46 9.61
N GLY A 200 -2.57 -12.21 9.57
CA GLY A 200 -3.37 -11.69 10.66
C GLY A 200 -4.49 -12.69 10.88
N ASP A 201 -4.60 -13.25 12.08
CA ASP A 201 -5.77 -14.03 12.46
C ASP A 201 -6.98 -13.37 11.82
N LYS A 202 -7.95 -14.15 11.35
CA LYS A 202 -9.18 -13.70 10.68
C LYS A 202 -9.95 -12.63 11.48
N GLY A 203 -9.23 -11.86 12.23
CA GLY A 203 -9.57 -10.69 12.98
C GLY A 203 -9.80 -9.55 12.04
N ALA A 204 -11.04 -9.37 11.73
CA ALA A 204 -11.63 -8.11 11.35
C ALA A 204 -11.26 -7.59 9.95
N VAL A 205 -11.87 -8.13 8.92
CA VAL A 205 -12.55 -7.17 8.02
C VAL A 205 -13.52 -6.40 8.93
N PRO A 206 -13.38 -5.08 9.09
CA PRO A 206 -14.27 -4.31 9.93
C PRO A 206 -15.71 -4.66 9.58
N ALA A 207 -16.52 -4.95 10.59
CA ALA A 207 -17.96 -5.17 10.42
C ALA A 207 -18.52 -3.92 9.72
N GLY A 208 -19.00 -4.08 8.49
CA GLY A 208 -19.47 -2.98 7.64
C GLY A 208 -18.99 -3.06 6.20
N LYS A 209 -17.79 -3.57 5.92
CA LYS A 209 -17.28 -3.78 4.55
C LYS A 209 -17.77 -5.10 3.91
N GLU A 210 -18.86 -5.67 4.39
CA GLU A 210 -19.44 -6.92 3.89
C GLU A 210 -20.31 -6.77 2.63
N ASN A 211 -20.13 -5.72 1.85
CA ASN A 211 -20.79 -5.67 0.56
C ASN A 211 -20.16 -6.70 -0.38
N LYS A 212 -20.87 -7.83 -0.61
CA LYS A 212 -20.37 -8.98 -1.41
C LYS A 212 -19.93 -8.59 -2.82
N LEU A 213 -20.49 -7.52 -3.36
CA LEU A 213 -20.12 -7.01 -4.68
C LEU A 213 -18.77 -6.26 -4.62
N MET A 214 -18.56 -5.43 -3.60
CA MET A 214 -17.28 -4.78 -3.34
C MET A 214 -16.18 -5.81 -3.07
N GLN A 215 -16.44 -6.84 -2.26
CA GLN A 215 -15.46 -7.91 -1.99
C GLN A 215 -15.03 -8.66 -3.26
N LYS A 216 -15.94 -8.88 -4.21
CA LYS A 216 -15.62 -9.56 -5.46
C LYS A 216 -14.76 -8.66 -6.36
N ASN A 217 -15.15 -7.41 -6.54
CA ASN A 217 -14.40 -6.45 -7.35
C ASN A 217 -13.05 -6.13 -6.70
N PHE A 218 -13.01 -5.93 -5.38
CA PHE A 218 -11.79 -5.75 -4.60
C PHE A 218 -10.80 -6.89 -4.81
N LYS A 219 -11.22 -8.17 -4.67
CA LYS A 219 -10.34 -9.32 -4.89
C LYS A 219 -9.78 -9.38 -6.30
N ILE A 220 -10.59 -9.02 -7.31
CA ILE A 220 -10.16 -8.98 -8.71
C ILE A 220 -9.17 -7.84 -8.92
N CYS A 221 -9.46 -6.64 -8.42
CA CYS A 221 -8.57 -5.50 -8.52
C CYS A 221 -7.26 -5.74 -7.78
N MET A 222 -7.32 -6.28 -6.56
CA MET A 222 -6.13 -6.70 -5.79
C MET A 222 -5.25 -7.67 -6.57
N ALA A 223 -5.82 -8.72 -7.15
CA ALA A 223 -5.05 -9.70 -7.92
C ALA A 223 -4.39 -9.08 -9.15
N LYS A 224 -5.11 -8.21 -9.87
CA LYS A 224 -4.58 -7.49 -11.04
C LYS A 224 -3.47 -6.51 -10.65
N PHE A 225 -3.65 -5.78 -9.55
CA PHE A 225 -2.65 -4.84 -9.06
C PHE A 225 -1.37 -5.54 -8.57
N LEU A 226 -1.52 -6.63 -7.81
CA LEU A 226 -0.39 -7.48 -7.42
C LEU A 226 0.37 -8.04 -8.62
N ALA A 227 -0.35 -8.47 -9.67
CA ALA A 227 0.27 -8.93 -10.91
C ALA A 227 1.07 -7.80 -11.58
N ALA A 228 0.52 -6.59 -11.64
CA ALA A 228 1.21 -5.42 -12.20
C ALA A 228 2.50 -5.08 -11.41
N VAL A 229 2.45 -5.08 -10.07
CA VAL A 229 3.64 -4.88 -9.24
C VAL A 229 4.71 -5.94 -9.51
N LYS A 230 4.31 -7.19 -9.71
CA LYS A 230 5.24 -8.30 -10.01
C LYS A 230 5.93 -8.18 -11.36
N GLU A 231 5.26 -7.60 -12.36
CA GLU A 231 5.84 -7.40 -13.70
C GLU A 231 6.98 -6.36 -13.69
N LEU A 232 7.05 -5.51 -12.68
CA LEU A 232 8.06 -4.46 -12.54
C LEU A 232 9.30 -4.88 -11.75
N GLN A 233 9.26 -6.01 -11.06
CA GLN A 233 10.36 -6.57 -10.27
C GLN A 233 11.12 -7.66 -11.04
#